data_8a4953dd8ab63b624652cee04b745240
#
_entry.id   8a4953dd8ab63b624652cee04b745240
#
_cell.length_a   1.000
_cell.length_b   1.000
_cell.length_c   1.000
_cell.angle_alpha   90.00
_cell.angle_beta   90.00
_cell.angle_gamma   90.00
#
_symmetry.space_group_name_H-M   'P 1'
#
loop_
_entity.id
_entity.type
_entity.pdbx_description
1 polymer ?
#
loop_
_entity_poly.entity_id
_entity_poly.type
_entity_poly.pdbx_seq_one_letter_code
_entity_poly.pdbx_strand_id
1 'polypeptide(L)'
;MKKYLQVSEVIDWQHPTVIKLAKKIASRYQTSEAIAKACFEWVRDEIYHSYDYQMNPVTCRASDVLKYKTGYCYAKSHLLAALLRANGIPAGFCYQRLRLHDNSEFYSLHGLNAVYLPQIGWYRVDARGNRQDVDAQFVPSKEQLAFKIQFPQEADFQNIFCKPLPIVVEALKAFNTWDNLLMNLPDIPLEFLETYGLILRVNVNQRQIDQFAG
;
A
#
# COMPACT_ATOMS: atom_id res chain seq x y z
N MET A 1 -1.07 -13.97 13.56
CA MET A 1 -2.14 -13.16 12.94
C MET A 1 -2.59 -11.98 13.80
N LYS A 2 -2.68 -12.08 15.13
CA LYS A 2 -3.20 -10.98 16.00
C LYS A 2 -2.53 -9.61 15.78
N LYS A 3 -1.20 -9.54 15.53
CA LYS A 3 -0.48 -8.29 15.27
C LYS A 3 -0.96 -7.54 14.01
N TYR A 4 -1.56 -8.24 13.05
CA TYR A 4 -2.11 -7.66 11.81
C TYR A 4 -3.57 -7.23 11.91
N LEU A 5 -4.16 -7.28 13.12
CA LEU A 5 -5.48 -6.77 13.45
C LEU A 5 -5.42 -5.58 14.43
N GLN A 6 -4.21 -5.20 14.88
CA GLN A 6 -4.05 -4.17 15.89
C GLN A 6 -4.46 -2.79 15.38
N VAL A 7 -5.08 -2.03 16.27
CA VAL A 7 -5.29 -0.59 16.13
C VAL A 7 -3.99 0.15 16.42
N SER A 8 -3.82 1.30 15.81
CA SER A 8 -2.76 2.25 16.15
C SER A 8 -3.24 3.68 15.89
N GLU A 9 -2.43 4.68 16.22
CA GLU A 9 -2.74 6.08 15.92
C GLU A 9 -3.02 6.30 14.42
N VAL A 10 -2.24 5.65 13.54
CA VAL A 10 -2.35 5.80 12.08
C VAL A 10 -3.43 4.88 11.50
N ILE A 11 -3.55 3.66 12.03
CA ILE A 11 -4.55 2.68 11.62
C ILE A 11 -5.67 2.68 12.66
N ASP A 12 -6.35 3.78 12.75
CA ASP A 12 -7.40 4.08 13.73
C ASP A 12 -8.76 3.47 13.34
N TRP A 13 -8.76 2.16 13.01
CA TRP A 13 -9.92 1.46 12.49
C TRP A 13 -11.11 1.44 13.47
N GLN A 14 -10.88 1.73 14.77
CA GLN A 14 -11.95 1.91 15.77
C GLN A 14 -12.66 3.27 15.67
N HIS A 15 -12.15 4.19 14.82
CA HIS A 15 -12.86 5.45 14.59
C HIS A 15 -14.27 5.21 14.04
N PRO A 16 -15.31 5.88 14.58
CA PRO A 16 -16.71 5.57 14.25
C PRO A 16 -17.01 5.60 12.74
N THR A 17 -16.43 6.53 11.99
CA THR A 17 -16.64 6.65 10.54
C THR A 17 -16.01 5.49 9.77
N VAL A 18 -14.86 4.99 10.20
CA VAL A 18 -14.17 3.84 9.61
C VAL A 18 -14.97 2.56 9.86
N ILE A 19 -15.39 2.32 11.13
CA ILE A 19 -16.24 1.17 11.47
C ILE A 19 -17.54 1.20 10.67
N LYS A 20 -18.19 2.37 10.57
CA LYS A 20 -19.46 2.51 9.83
C LYS A 20 -19.30 2.12 8.38
N LEU A 21 -18.23 2.59 7.73
CA LEU A 21 -17.93 2.25 6.33
C LEU A 21 -17.59 0.76 6.19
N ALA A 22 -16.70 0.23 7.03
CA ALA A 22 -16.30 -1.17 7.01
C ALA A 22 -17.51 -2.11 7.11
N LYS A 23 -18.42 -1.86 8.05
CA LYS A 23 -19.65 -2.62 8.20
C LYS A 23 -20.59 -2.46 7.01
N LYS A 24 -20.74 -1.25 6.46
CA LYS A 24 -21.54 -0.98 5.26
C LYS A 24 -21.06 -1.79 4.06
N ILE A 25 -19.73 -1.87 3.85
CA ILE A 25 -19.15 -2.67 2.77
C ILE A 25 -19.41 -4.16 3.06
N ALA A 26 -19.05 -4.64 4.25
CA ALA A 26 -19.14 -6.06 4.60
C ALA A 26 -20.56 -6.61 4.57
N SER A 27 -21.59 -5.79 4.88
CA SER A 27 -22.99 -6.24 4.93
C SER A 27 -23.52 -6.85 3.64
N ARG A 28 -22.84 -6.67 2.53
CA ARG A 28 -23.23 -7.16 1.20
C ARG A 28 -22.57 -8.50 0.82
N TYR A 29 -21.66 -9.01 1.65
CA TYR A 29 -20.82 -10.16 1.32
C TYR A 29 -20.74 -11.15 2.47
N GLN A 30 -20.52 -12.44 2.14
CA GLN A 30 -20.51 -13.54 3.12
C GLN A 30 -19.11 -14.09 3.39
N THR A 31 -18.14 -13.82 2.51
CA THR A 31 -16.80 -14.38 2.63
C THR A 31 -15.75 -13.28 2.88
N SER A 32 -14.69 -13.61 3.60
CA SER A 32 -13.57 -12.69 3.85
C SER A 32 -12.92 -12.21 2.54
N GLU A 33 -12.85 -13.07 1.52
CA GLU A 33 -12.32 -12.73 0.20
C GLU A 33 -13.18 -11.66 -0.48
N ALA A 34 -14.51 -11.86 -0.53
CA ALA A 34 -15.42 -10.90 -1.15
C ALA A 34 -15.45 -9.56 -0.39
N ILE A 35 -15.37 -9.59 0.94
CA ILE A 35 -15.25 -8.38 1.77
C ILE A 35 -13.92 -7.66 1.48
N ALA A 36 -12.81 -8.41 1.41
CA ALA A 36 -11.50 -7.84 1.13
C ALA A 36 -11.44 -7.20 -0.24
N LYS A 37 -11.98 -7.88 -1.27
CA LYS A 37 -12.12 -7.34 -2.63
C LYS A 37 -12.92 -6.04 -2.63
N ALA A 38 -14.08 -6.02 -1.99
CA ALA A 38 -14.93 -4.84 -1.94
C ALA A 38 -14.29 -3.67 -1.19
N CYS A 39 -13.54 -3.92 -0.10
CA CYS A 39 -12.76 -2.89 0.58
C CYS A 39 -11.66 -2.33 -0.31
N PHE A 40 -10.94 -3.21 -1.01
CA PHE A 40 -9.89 -2.83 -1.96
C PHE A 40 -10.43 -1.95 -3.09
N GLU A 41 -11.48 -2.42 -3.78
CA GLU A 41 -12.11 -1.69 -4.89
C GLU A 41 -12.63 -0.34 -4.41
N TRP A 42 -13.27 -0.30 -3.24
CA TRP A 42 -13.76 0.94 -2.68
C TRP A 42 -12.64 1.96 -2.41
N VAL A 43 -11.51 1.54 -1.80
CA VAL A 43 -10.38 2.44 -1.55
C VAL A 43 -9.69 2.84 -2.85
N ARG A 44 -9.52 1.90 -3.79
CA ARG A 44 -8.93 2.16 -5.09
C ARG A 44 -9.69 3.25 -5.85
N ASP A 45 -11.03 3.15 -5.87
CA ASP A 45 -11.87 3.94 -6.75
C ASP A 45 -12.46 5.21 -6.08
N GLU A 46 -12.74 5.16 -4.76
CA GLU A 46 -13.43 6.24 -4.03
C GLU A 46 -12.49 7.20 -3.29
N ILE A 47 -11.20 6.89 -3.23
CA ILE A 47 -10.17 7.75 -2.64
C ILE A 47 -9.23 8.23 -3.74
N TYR A 48 -9.23 9.51 -4.00
CA TYR A 48 -8.38 10.13 -4.99
C TYR A 48 -6.91 10.09 -4.58
N HIS A 49 -6.01 9.74 -5.50
CA HIS A 49 -4.58 9.78 -5.22
C HIS A 49 -4.09 11.23 -5.20
N SER A 50 -3.50 11.68 -4.09
CA SER A 50 -3.18 13.09 -3.86
C SER A 50 -2.33 13.71 -4.97
N TYR A 51 -1.34 12.99 -5.50
CA TYR A 51 -0.53 13.47 -6.61
C TYR A 51 -1.31 13.57 -7.92
N ASP A 52 -2.07 12.53 -8.29
CA ASP A 52 -2.75 12.47 -9.58
C ASP A 52 -3.84 13.56 -9.70
N TYR A 53 -4.49 13.89 -8.57
CA TYR A 53 -5.58 14.85 -8.51
C TYR A 53 -5.18 16.18 -7.84
N GLN A 54 -3.90 16.36 -7.47
CA GLN A 54 -3.35 17.55 -6.84
C GLN A 54 -4.15 18.00 -5.60
N MET A 55 -4.53 17.05 -4.76
CA MET A 55 -5.43 17.27 -3.63
C MET A 55 -4.70 17.39 -2.29
N ASN A 56 -5.20 18.30 -1.48
CA ASN A 56 -4.79 18.55 -0.11
C ASN A 56 -5.95 18.25 0.88
N PRO A 57 -5.64 18.07 2.18
CA PRO A 57 -4.32 18.02 2.78
C PRO A 57 -3.62 16.68 2.51
N VAL A 58 -2.31 16.61 2.80
CA VAL A 58 -1.63 15.32 2.98
C VAL A 58 -2.28 14.61 4.17
N THR A 59 -2.68 13.38 3.97
CA THR A 59 -3.36 12.56 5.00
C THR A 59 -2.45 11.43 5.48
N CYS A 60 -2.57 11.05 6.75
CA CYS A 60 -1.82 9.95 7.35
C CYS A 60 -2.73 8.94 8.05
N ARG A 61 -3.64 9.40 8.92
CA ARG A 61 -4.60 8.54 9.62
C ARG A 61 -5.64 8.00 8.68
N ALA A 62 -6.07 6.77 8.87
CA ALA A 62 -7.11 6.15 8.06
C ALA A 62 -8.44 6.94 8.11
N SER A 63 -8.81 7.49 9.27
CA SER A 63 -10.00 8.34 9.42
C SER A 63 -9.90 9.66 8.64
N ASP A 64 -8.68 10.25 8.54
CA ASP A 64 -8.45 11.48 7.76
C ASP A 64 -8.51 11.20 6.27
N VAL A 65 -7.93 10.07 5.79
CA VAL A 65 -8.07 9.65 4.39
C VAL A 65 -9.54 9.53 4.01
N LEU A 66 -10.33 8.89 4.88
CA LEU A 66 -11.77 8.76 4.67
C LEU A 66 -12.49 10.11 4.66
N LYS A 67 -12.12 11.01 5.56
CA LYS A 67 -12.72 12.35 5.70
C LYS A 67 -12.44 13.24 4.49
N TYR A 68 -11.18 13.30 4.06
CA TYR A 68 -10.75 14.19 2.99
C TYR A 68 -10.82 13.57 1.60
N LYS A 69 -11.11 12.26 1.51
CA LYS A 69 -11.23 11.51 0.25
C LYS A 69 -9.98 11.55 -0.62
N THR A 70 -8.83 11.76 -0.03
CA THR A 70 -7.55 11.82 -0.72
C THR A 70 -6.43 11.21 0.12
N GLY A 71 -5.39 10.73 -0.55
CA GLY A 71 -4.18 10.20 0.07
C GLY A 71 -3.16 9.74 -0.96
N TYR A 72 -1.88 9.83 -0.62
CA TYR A 72 -0.83 9.12 -1.31
C TYR A 72 -1.01 7.59 -1.16
N CYS A 73 -0.31 6.79 -1.97
CA CYS A 73 -0.36 5.33 -1.91
C CYS A 73 -0.24 4.79 -0.47
N TYR A 74 0.63 5.38 0.35
CA TYR A 74 0.80 5.06 1.76
C TYR A 74 -0.48 5.26 2.57
N ALA A 75 -1.07 6.44 2.48
CA ALA A 75 -2.28 6.80 3.21
C ALA A 75 -3.50 5.98 2.74
N LYS A 76 -3.61 5.72 1.45
CA LYS A 76 -4.63 4.79 0.91
C LYS A 76 -4.43 3.38 1.45
N SER A 77 -3.18 2.91 1.59
CA SER A 77 -2.86 1.63 2.24
C SER A 77 -3.24 1.60 3.72
N HIS A 78 -3.12 2.74 4.42
CA HIS A 78 -3.56 2.86 5.82
C HIS A 78 -5.07 2.69 5.95
N LEU A 79 -5.85 3.35 5.08
CA LEU A 79 -7.31 3.20 5.08
C LEU A 79 -7.74 1.79 4.70
N LEU A 80 -7.12 1.18 3.67
CA LEU A 80 -7.43 -0.20 3.31
C LEU A 80 -7.17 -1.17 4.47
N ALA A 81 -6.00 -1.07 5.12
CA ALA A 81 -5.70 -1.88 6.30
C ALA A 81 -6.71 -1.64 7.42
N ALA A 82 -7.16 -0.40 7.65
CA ALA A 82 -8.16 -0.07 8.65
C ALA A 82 -9.52 -0.73 8.36
N LEU A 83 -10.01 -0.65 7.12
CA LEU A 83 -11.27 -1.29 6.71
C LEU A 83 -11.22 -2.82 6.83
N LEU A 84 -10.11 -3.42 6.42
CA LEU A 84 -9.90 -4.87 6.53
C LEU A 84 -9.87 -5.32 8.00
N ARG A 85 -9.07 -4.63 8.85
CA ARG A 85 -8.95 -4.95 10.28
C ARG A 85 -10.26 -4.76 11.04
N ALA A 86 -11.03 -3.73 10.71
CA ALA A 86 -12.36 -3.51 11.28
C ALA A 86 -13.35 -4.66 10.96
N ASN A 87 -13.12 -5.40 9.89
CA ASN A 87 -13.86 -6.60 9.48
C ASN A 87 -13.20 -7.90 9.96
N GLY A 88 -12.18 -7.84 10.84
CA GLY A 88 -11.49 -9.02 11.35
C GLY A 88 -10.55 -9.69 10.33
N ILE A 89 -10.26 -9.05 9.20
CA ILE A 89 -9.37 -9.56 8.16
C ILE A 89 -7.95 -9.04 8.41
N PRO A 90 -6.95 -9.92 8.67
CA PRO A 90 -5.59 -9.50 8.91
C PRO A 90 -5.00 -8.80 7.69
N ALA A 91 -4.44 -7.60 7.90
CA ALA A 91 -3.84 -6.79 6.85
C ALA A 91 -2.49 -6.22 7.28
N GLY A 92 -1.51 -6.32 6.40
CA GLY A 92 -0.15 -5.80 6.57
C GLY A 92 0.22 -4.75 5.52
N PHE A 93 1.43 -4.22 5.64
CA PHE A 93 2.00 -3.23 4.74
C PHE A 93 3.17 -3.84 3.99
N CYS A 94 3.21 -3.59 2.69
CA CYS A 94 4.29 -3.97 1.80
C CYS A 94 4.79 -2.72 1.08
N TYR A 95 6.01 -2.79 0.57
CA TYR A 95 6.62 -1.68 -0.13
C TYR A 95 7.39 -2.16 -1.35
N GLN A 96 7.46 -1.27 -2.33
CA GLN A 96 8.38 -1.32 -3.46
C GLN A 96 9.22 -0.05 -3.44
N ARG A 97 10.45 -0.09 -3.93
CA ARG A 97 11.24 1.08 -4.27
C ARG A 97 11.13 1.31 -5.75
N LEU A 98 10.61 2.45 -6.17
CA LEU A 98 10.33 2.74 -7.56
C LEU A 98 10.99 4.06 -7.98
N ARG A 99 11.38 4.14 -9.24
CA ARG A 99 11.80 5.37 -9.87
C ARG A 99 10.61 6.32 -10.01
N LEU A 100 10.81 7.62 -9.78
CA LEU A 100 9.72 8.60 -9.84
C LEU A 100 9.21 8.83 -11.27
N HIS A 101 10.09 8.85 -12.24
CA HIS A 101 9.78 9.00 -13.68
C HIS A 101 10.84 8.26 -14.50
N ASP A 102 10.55 7.87 -15.72
CA ASP A 102 11.41 7.06 -16.58
C ASP A 102 12.85 7.59 -16.72
N ASN A 103 13.03 8.91 -16.69
CA ASN A 103 14.36 9.55 -16.80
C ASN A 103 14.84 10.16 -15.47
N SER A 104 14.22 9.83 -14.34
CA SER A 104 14.61 10.35 -13.03
C SER A 104 15.75 9.53 -12.43
N GLU A 105 16.69 10.20 -11.75
CA GLU A 105 17.65 9.57 -10.84
C GLU A 105 17.09 9.42 -9.41
N PHE A 106 15.88 9.95 -9.16
CA PHE A 106 15.23 9.89 -7.86
C PHE A 106 14.31 8.68 -7.75
N TYR A 107 14.33 8.07 -6.58
CA TYR A 107 13.51 6.92 -6.22
C TYR A 107 12.66 7.25 -4.99
N SER A 108 11.59 6.52 -4.81
CA SER A 108 10.78 6.59 -3.60
C SER A 108 10.18 5.25 -3.26
N LEU A 109 9.77 5.08 -2.02
CA LEU A 109 8.95 3.95 -1.64
C LEU A 109 7.56 4.09 -2.26
N HIS A 110 7.00 2.99 -2.71
CA HIS A 110 5.59 2.83 -3.03
C HIS A 110 4.94 1.91 -1.99
N GLY A 111 3.83 2.35 -1.39
CA GLY A 111 3.13 1.62 -0.34
C GLY A 111 1.94 0.85 -0.87
N LEU A 112 1.83 -0.41 -0.49
CA LEU A 112 0.73 -1.31 -0.80
C LEU A 112 0.41 -2.21 0.41
N ASN A 113 -0.57 -3.10 0.30
CA ASN A 113 -0.97 -3.98 1.39
C ASN A 113 -0.77 -5.46 1.06
N ALA A 114 -0.68 -6.28 2.12
CA ALA A 114 -0.97 -7.69 2.05
C ALA A 114 -2.20 -7.99 2.90
N VAL A 115 -3.11 -8.81 2.39
CA VAL A 115 -4.31 -9.32 3.08
C VAL A 115 -4.18 -10.81 3.28
N TYR A 116 -4.55 -11.31 4.45
CA TYR A 116 -4.58 -12.75 4.71
C TYR A 116 -5.95 -13.33 4.39
N LEU A 117 -5.98 -14.22 3.41
CA LEU A 117 -7.17 -14.95 2.98
C LEU A 117 -7.03 -16.42 3.38
N PRO A 118 -8.00 -17.02 4.13
CA PRO A 118 -7.83 -18.36 4.71
C PRO A 118 -7.42 -19.47 3.72
N GLN A 119 -7.93 -19.43 2.50
CA GLN A 119 -7.66 -20.45 1.46
C GLN A 119 -6.39 -20.19 0.64
N ILE A 120 -5.85 -18.96 0.69
CA ILE A 120 -4.76 -18.50 -0.18
C ILE A 120 -3.50 -18.17 0.63
N GLY A 121 -3.68 -17.74 1.88
CA GLY A 121 -2.62 -17.15 2.70
C GLY A 121 -2.47 -15.64 2.46
N TRP A 122 -1.24 -15.15 2.54
CA TRP A 122 -0.96 -13.74 2.27
C TRP A 122 -1.02 -13.43 0.77
N TYR A 123 -1.87 -12.48 0.42
CA TYR A 123 -2.06 -11.98 -0.93
C TYR A 123 -1.86 -10.47 -0.97
N ARG A 124 -1.00 -9.98 -1.88
CA ARG A 124 -0.72 -8.54 -1.99
C ARG A 124 -1.71 -7.84 -2.90
N VAL A 125 -2.09 -6.63 -2.50
CA VAL A 125 -3.06 -5.77 -3.19
C VAL A 125 -2.59 -4.32 -3.15
N ASP A 126 -2.89 -3.57 -4.20
CA ASP A 126 -2.44 -2.19 -4.37
C ASP A 126 -3.62 -1.27 -4.67
N ALA A 127 -4.12 -0.59 -3.64
CA ALA A 127 -5.28 0.29 -3.75
C ALA A 127 -4.91 1.74 -4.15
N ARG A 128 -3.74 1.94 -4.78
CA ARG A 128 -3.27 3.28 -5.19
C ARG A 128 -4.29 4.04 -6.03
N GLY A 129 -5.01 3.37 -6.88
CA GLY A 129 -5.94 3.96 -7.84
C GLY A 129 -5.49 3.72 -9.28
N ASN A 130 -6.46 3.41 -10.13
CA ASN A 130 -6.22 3.15 -11.54
C ASN A 130 -6.23 4.44 -12.37
N ARG A 131 -5.46 4.44 -13.46
CA ARG A 131 -5.41 5.48 -14.48
C ARG A 131 -4.95 4.83 -15.80
N GLN A 132 -4.74 5.61 -16.86
CA GLN A 132 -4.41 5.09 -18.19
C GLN A 132 -3.26 4.06 -18.22
N ASP A 133 -2.22 4.26 -17.38
CA ASP A 133 -1.02 3.43 -17.29
C ASP A 133 -0.94 2.58 -16.01
N VAL A 134 -2.00 2.57 -15.20
CA VAL A 134 -2.07 1.84 -13.92
C VAL A 134 -3.37 1.05 -13.84
N ASP A 135 -3.26 -0.28 -13.73
CA ASP A 135 -4.39 -1.19 -13.62
C ASP A 135 -4.17 -2.23 -12.51
N ALA A 136 -4.38 -1.79 -11.27
CA ALA A 136 -4.33 -2.66 -10.09
C ALA A 136 -5.67 -3.37 -9.89
N GLN A 137 -5.64 -4.70 -9.74
CA GLN A 137 -6.83 -5.52 -9.63
C GLN A 137 -6.73 -6.54 -8.49
N PHE A 138 -7.90 -6.91 -7.95
CA PHE A 138 -8.03 -7.98 -6.96
C PHE A 138 -8.36 -9.30 -7.65
N VAL A 139 -7.33 -10.06 -8.00
CA VAL A 139 -7.43 -11.37 -8.66
C VAL A 139 -6.55 -12.37 -7.89
N PRO A 140 -7.05 -13.04 -6.83
CA PRO A 140 -6.22 -13.81 -5.89
C PRO A 140 -5.36 -14.93 -6.51
N SER A 141 -5.67 -15.39 -7.71
CA SER A 141 -4.82 -16.33 -8.44
C SER A 141 -3.55 -15.70 -9.03
N LYS A 142 -3.48 -14.36 -9.10
CA LYS A 142 -2.39 -13.61 -9.73
C LYS A 142 -2.27 -12.23 -9.11
N GLU A 143 -1.07 -11.86 -8.64
CA GLU A 143 -0.83 -10.47 -8.23
C GLU A 143 -0.93 -9.52 -9.42
N GLN A 144 -1.77 -8.48 -9.29
CA GLN A 144 -1.87 -7.39 -10.25
C GLN A 144 -1.80 -6.06 -9.50
N LEU A 145 -0.56 -5.65 -9.23
CA LEU A 145 -0.21 -4.41 -8.53
C LEU A 145 -0.20 -3.23 -9.52
N ALA A 146 -0.13 -2.01 -8.99
CA ALA A 146 -0.07 -0.79 -9.77
C ALA A 146 1.20 -0.70 -10.63
N PHE A 147 2.32 -1.18 -10.10
CA PHE A 147 3.62 -1.08 -10.76
C PHE A 147 4.38 -2.40 -10.76
N LYS A 148 5.17 -2.59 -11.82
CA LYS A 148 6.16 -3.66 -11.95
C LYS A 148 7.54 -3.08 -11.78
N ILE A 149 8.49 -3.89 -11.29
CA ILE A 149 9.91 -3.54 -11.28
C ILE A 149 10.42 -3.62 -12.71
N GLN A 150 11.02 -2.53 -13.20
CA GLN A 150 11.46 -2.39 -14.61
C GLN A 150 12.90 -1.90 -14.73
N PHE A 151 13.38 -1.12 -13.76
CA PHE A 151 14.69 -0.46 -13.86
C PHE A 151 15.67 -0.96 -12.80
N PRO A 152 16.99 -0.86 -13.07
CA PRO A 152 18.00 -1.02 -12.03
C PRO A 152 17.72 -0.09 -10.84
N GLN A 153 18.07 -0.53 -9.65
CA GLN A 153 17.79 0.19 -8.39
C GLN A 153 16.32 0.26 -7.97
N GLU A 154 15.36 -0.20 -8.76
CA GLU A 154 14.02 -0.52 -8.28
C GLU A 154 14.05 -1.86 -7.54
N ALA A 155 13.19 -1.98 -6.54
CA ALA A 155 13.13 -3.17 -5.72
C ALA A 155 11.69 -3.50 -5.27
N ASP A 156 11.40 -4.79 -5.19
CA ASP A 156 10.19 -5.31 -4.56
C ASP A 156 10.60 -6.03 -3.26
N PHE A 157 9.98 -5.67 -2.14
CA PHE A 157 10.31 -6.26 -0.85
C PHE A 157 9.33 -7.37 -0.48
N GLN A 158 9.86 -8.48 0.03
CA GLN A 158 9.02 -9.61 0.45
C GLN A 158 8.41 -9.44 1.85
N ASN A 159 8.85 -8.43 2.58
CA ASN A 159 8.39 -8.17 3.94
C ASN A 159 6.90 -7.80 3.99
N ILE A 160 6.22 -8.32 5.01
CA ILE A 160 4.86 -7.91 5.37
C ILE A 160 4.92 -7.32 6.78
N PHE A 161 4.79 -6.01 6.88
CA PHE A 161 4.86 -5.30 8.15
C PHE A 161 3.47 -5.21 8.79
N CYS A 162 3.40 -5.37 10.12
CA CYS A 162 2.13 -5.19 10.84
C CYS A 162 1.82 -3.70 11.14
N LYS A 163 2.82 -2.82 11.01
CA LYS A 163 2.71 -1.36 11.11
C LYS A 163 3.35 -0.73 9.89
N PRO A 164 2.90 0.47 9.47
CA PRO A 164 3.61 1.22 8.44
C PRO A 164 5.06 1.51 8.85
N LEU A 165 5.96 1.64 7.89
CA LEU A 165 7.34 2.05 8.16
C LEU A 165 7.37 3.44 8.79
N PRO A 166 8.20 3.68 9.83
CA PRO A 166 8.32 4.99 10.49
C PRO A 166 8.61 6.12 9.50
N ILE A 167 9.58 5.93 8.60
CA ILE A 167 9.96 6.93 7.58
C ILE A 167 8.76 7.37 6.72
N VAL A 168 7.83 6.48 6.42
CA VAL A 168 6.61 6.79 5.67
C VAL A 168 5.64 7.62 6.52
N VAL A 169 5.44 7.24 7.77
CA VAL A 169 4.56 7.97 8.70
C VAL A 169 5.10 9.37 8.99
N GLU A 170 6.41 9.50 9.18
CA GLU A 170 7.10 10.76 9.39
C GLU A 170 6.95 11.69 8.19
N ALA A 171 7.17 11.20 6.97
CA ALA A 171 6.98 11.98 5.76
C ALA A 171 5.53 12.47 5.62
N LEU A 172 4.53 11.61 5.83
CA LEU A 172 3.12 11.99 5.77
C LEU A 172 2.71 13.01 6.84
N LYS A 173 3.38 13.02 7.99
CA LYS A 173 3.12 13.99 9.08
C LYS A 173 3.88 15.31 8.93
N ALA A 174 4.99 15.31 8.20
CA ALA A 174 5.87 16.47 8.06
C ALA A 174 5.31 17.52 7.07
N PHE A 175 4.51 17.10 6.09
CA PHE A 175 4.05 17.97 5.02
C PHE A 175 2.53 18.07 4.98
N ASN A 176 2.01 19.27 4.64
CA ASN A 176 0.57 19.54 4.59
C ASN A 176 0.01 19.54 3.16
N THR A 177 0.86 19.74 2.15
CA THR A 177 0.44 19.84 0.76
C THR A 177 1.07 18.75 -0.09
N TRP A 178 0.35 18.29 -1.13
CA TRP A 178 0.76 17.20 -1.99
C TRP A 178 2.09 17.48 -2.71
N ASP A 179 2.31 18.70 -3.17
CA ASP A 179 3.53 19.13 -3.88
C ASP A 179 4.74 19.16 -2.96
N ASN A 180 4.60 19.64 -1.73
CA ASN A 180 5.67 19.61 -0.74
C ASN A 180 6.05 18.16 -0.37
N LEU A 181 5.09 17.26 -0.23
CA LEU A 181 5.40 15.86 0.01
C LEU A 181 6.05 15.21 -1.22
N LEU A 182 5.61 15.56 -2.44
CA LEU A 182 6.20 15.04 -3.68
C LEU A 182 7.71 15.29 -3.75
N MET A 183 8.17 16.47 -3.34
CA MET A 183 9.58 16.83 -3.30
C MET A 183 10.37 16.17 -2.17
N ASN A 184 9.69 15.47 -1.26
CA ASN A 184 10.27 14.87 -0.06
C ASN A 184 9.71 13.45 0.19
N LEU A 185 9.44 12.71 -0.87
CA LEU A 185 8.97 11.33 -0.75
C LEU A 185 10.01 10.45 -0.06
N PRO A 186 9.59 9.55 0.85
CA PRO A 186 10.53 8.68 1.54
C PRO A 186 11.17 7.68 0.57
N ASP A 187 12.48 7.52 0.66
CA ASP A 187 13.24 6.49 -0.05
C ASP A 187 14.09 5.69 0.94
N ILE A 188 14.40 4.45 0.61
CA ILE A 188 15.37 3.60 1.28
C ILE A 188 16.28 3.03 0.19
N PRO A 189 17.48 3.64 -0.01
CA PRO A 189 18.48 3.13 -0.95
C PRO A 189 18.86 1.69 -0.65
N LEU A 190 19.23 0.93 -1.69
CA LEU A 190 19.46 -0.52 -1.58
C LEU A 190 20.59 -0.88 -0.60
N GLU A 191 21.57 0.00 -0.43
CA GLU A 191 22.66 -0.17 0.54
C GLU A 191 22.22 -0.11 2.02
N PHE A 192 21.02 0.41 2.30
CA PHE A 192 20.47 0.51 3.67
C PHE A 192 19.40 -0.55 3.99
N LEU A 193 19.15 -1.51 3.11
CA LEU A 193 18.08 -2.51 3.30
C LEU A 193 18.21 -3.28 4.62
N GLU A 194 19.42 -3.69 4.99
CA GLU A 194 19.66 -4.40 6.25
C GLU A 194 19.30 -3.54 7.46
N THR A 195 19.62 -2.26 7.43
CA THR A 195 19.29 -1.30 8.52
C THR A 195 17.79 -1.21 8.77
N TYR A 196 17.00 -1.32 7.70
CA TYR A 196 15.53 -1.30 7.78
C TYR A 196 14.91 -2.70 7.86
N GLY A 197 15.73 -3.75 7.89
CA GLY A 197 15.26 -5.15 7.89
C GLY A 197 14.46 -5.51 6.64
N LEU A 198 14.76 -4.87 5.50
CA LEU A 198 14.13 -5.12 4.21
C LEU A 198 14.81 -6.28 3.49
N ILE A 199 14.02 -7.16 2.91
CA ILE A 199 14.49 -8.34 2.16
C ILE A 199 13.95 -8.23 0.74
N LEU A 200 14.84 -8.31 -0.24
CA LEU A 200 14.46 -8.30 -1.65
C LEU A 200 13.62 -9.52 -2.00
N ARG A 201 12.55 -9.31 -2.74
CA ARG A 201 11.79 -10.38 -3.36
C ARG A 201 12.53 -10.80 -4.62
N VAL A 202 13.09 -11.99 -4.61
CA VAL A 202 13.78 -12.55 -5.78
C VAL A 202 12.75 -12.90 -6.85
N ASN A 203 12.74 -12.21 -7.98
CA ASN A 203 11.97 -12.61 -9.13
C ASN A 203 12.58 -13.90 -9.71
N VAL A 204 11.76 -14.95 -9.83
CA VAL A 204 12.18 -16.25 -10.37
C VAL A 204 12.77 -16.10 -11.79
N ASN A 205 12.38 -15.06 -12.53
CA ASN A 205 12.90 -14.76 -13.86
C ASN A 205 14.33 -14.20 -13.87
N GLN A 206 14.83 -13.63 -12.76
CA GLN A 206 16.19 -13.12 -12.67
C GLN A 206 17.24 -14.24 -12.62
N ARG A 207 16.86 -15.39 -12.06
CA ARG A 207 17.77 -16.58 -12.00
C ARG A 207 18.14 -17.16 -13.37
N GLN A 208 17.36 -16.89 -14.42
CA GLN A 208 17.70 -17.35 -15.78
C GLN A 208 18.68 -16.42 -16.49
N ILE A 209 18.75 -15.17 -16.11
CA ILE A 209 19.67 -14.19 -16.74
C ILE A 209 21.10 -14.37 -16.20
N ASP A 210 21.24 -14.65 -14.90
CA ASP A 210 22.56 -14.84 -14.27
C ASP A 210 23.23 -16.18 -14.65
N GLN A 211 22.47 -17.15 -15.15
CA GLN A 211 23.01 -18.42 -15.67
C GLN A 211 23.58 -18.32 -17.09
N PHE A 212 23.31 -17.23 -17.83
CA PHE A 212 23.84 -17.01 -19.18
C PHE A 212 24.96 -15.94 -19.23
N ALA A 213 25.36 -15.38 -18.08
CA ALA A 213 26.42 -14.37 -17.95
C ALA A 213 27.69 -14.92 -17.28
N GLY A 214 27.85 -16.24 -17.18
CA GLY A 214 29.03 -16.93 -16.65
C GLY A 214 29.81 -17.70 -17.75
#